data_57d754f571a6c860d85f1bd8cfe32c8b
#
_entry.id   57d754f571a6c860d85f1bd8cfe32c8b
#
_cell.length_a   1.000
_cell.length_b   1.000
_cell.length_c   1.000
_cell.angle_alpha   90.00
_cell.angle_beta   90.00
_cell.angle_gamma   90.00
#
_symmetry.space_group_name_H-M   'P 1'
#
loop_
_entity.id
_entity.type
_entity.pdbx_description
1 polymer ?
#
loop_
_entity_poly.entity_id
_entity_poly.type
_entity_poly.pdbx_seq_one_letter_code
_entity_poly.pdbx_strand_id
1 'polypeptide(L)'
;MDVGIAEETAVALASGIAANGGKPVYGVYSSFIQRTFDQISQDLCIDKNPATIVIFAGSVYGMNDVTHLCFFDIPLISNIPNMVYLAPTCKEEYIAMLEWSIRQNEHPVAIRVP
;
A
#
# COMPACT_ATOMS: atom_id res chain seq x y z
N MET A 1 -3.75 -12.81 7.99
CA MET A 1 -3.90 -13.81 6.90
C MET A 1 -2.66 -13.71 6.03
N ASP A 2 -2.04 -14.83 5.71
CA ASP A 2 -0.97 -14.91 4.73
C ASP A 2 -1.58 -15.27 3.37
N VAL A 3 -1.25 -14.52 2.33
CA VAL A 3 -1.77 -14.74 0.97
C VAL A 3 -0.75 -15.46 0.07
N GLY A 4 0.42 -15.76 0.58
CA GLY A 4 1.54 -16.30 -0.21
C GLY A 4 2.07 -15.30 -1.24
N ILE A 5 2.61 -15.80 -2.35
CA ILE A 5 3.07 -14.98 -3.47
C ILE A 5 1.88 -14.70 -4.39
N ALA A 6 0.96 -13.82 -3.93
CA ALA A 6 -0.29 -13.51 -4.61
C ALA A 6 -0.71 -12.05 -4.32
N GLU A 7 0.17 -11.10 -4.62
CA GLU A 7 0.01 -9.68 -4.32
C GLU A 7 -1.24 -9.08 -4.98
N GLU A 8 -1.53 -9.49 -6.21
CA GLU A 8 -2.70 -9.04 -6.96
C GLU A 8 -4.00 -9.48 -6.25
N THR A 9 -4.03 -10.74 -5.78
CA THR A 9 -5.16 -11.26 -5.01
C THR A 9 -5.29 -10.54 -3.67
N ALA A 10 -4.18 -10.21 -3.01
CA ALA A 10 -4.18 -9.50 -1.74
C ALA A 10 -4.82 -8.11 -1.86
N VAL A 11 -4.49 -7.36 -2.90
CA VAL A 11 -5.07 -6.03 -3.15
C VAL A 11 -6.56 -6.13 -3.48
N ALA A 12 -6.95 -7.06 -4.36
CA ALA A 12 -8.35 -7.29 -4.69
C ALA A 12 -9.18 -7.70 -3.47
N LEU A 13 -8.62 -8.58 -2.62
CA LEU A 13 -9.25 -8.99 -1.37
C LEU A 13 -9.40 -7.81 -0.39
N ALA A 14 -8.35 -7.00 -0.23
CA ALA A 14 -8.40 -5.81 0.61
C ALA A 14 -9.46 -4.82 0.12
N SER A 15 -9.56 -4.62 -1.20
CA SER A 15 -10.60 -3.80 -1.80
C SER A 15 -12.00 -4.31 -1.46
N GLY A 16 -12.25 -5.60 -1.65
CA GLY A 16 -13.55 -6.23 -1.33
C GLY A 16 -13.90 -6.13 0.15
N ILE A 17 -12.94 -6.30 1.06
CA ILE A 17 -13.14 -6.15 2.51
C ILE A 17 -13.49 -4.69 2.83
N ALA A 18 -12.74 -3.73 2.27
CA ALA A 18 -12.99 -2.30 2.52
C ALA A 18 -14.34 -1.85 1.97
N ALA A 19 -14.73 -2.31 0.78
CA ALA A 19 -16.03 -2.01 0.17
C ALA A 19 -17.22 -2.47 1.04
N ASN A 20 -17.01 -3.49 1.87
CA ASN A 20 -18.01 -4.01 2.81
C ASN A 20 -17.83 -3.49 4.25
N GLY A 21 -17.13 -2.39 4.44
CA GLY A 21 -16.99 -1.71 5.74
C GLY A 21 -15.89 -2.28 6.65
N GLY A 22 -15.10 -3.24 6.16
CA GLY A 22 -13.93 -3.73 6.88
C GLY A 22 -12.77 -2.73 6.84
N LYS A 23 -11.74 -2.98 7.64
CA LYS A 23 -10.54 -2.14 7.74
C LYS A 23 -9.29 -2.96 7.46
N PRO A 24 -9.08 -3.37 6.19
CA PRO A 24 -7.93 -4.19 5.84
C PRO A 24 -6.65 -3.38 5.89
N VAL A 25 -5.60 -4.03 6.38
CA VAL A 25 -4.22 -3.55 6.30
C VAL A 25 -3.39 -4.62 5.59
N TYR A 26 -2.84 -4.28 4.43
CA TYR A 26 -1.99 -5.18 3.65
C TYR A 26 -0.54 -4.74 3.72
N GLY A 27 0.34 -5.61 4.19
CA GLY A 27 1.78 -5.38 4.22
C GLY A 27 2.48 -6.06 3.06
N VAL A 28 3.32 -5.32 2.32
CA VAL A 28 4.01 -5.82 1.13
C VAL A 28 5.35 -5.12 0.94
N TYR A 29 6.34 -5.81 0.38
CA TYR A 29 7.60 -5.18 0.00
C TYR A 29 7.45 -4.27 -1.22
N SER A 30 8.20 -3.18 -1.24
CA SER A 30 8.21 -2.17 -2.31
C SER A 30 8.43 -2.79 -3.71
N SER A 31 9.33 -3.76 -3.83
CA SER A 31 9.59 -4.45 -5.11
C SER A 31 8.41 -5.31 -5.57
N PHE A 32 7.59 -5.84 -4.67
CA PHE A 32 6.48 -6.74 -5.02
C PHE A 32 5.17 -6.00 -5.29
N ILE A 33 4.97 -4.82 -4.71
CA ILE A 33 3.79 -4.00 -4.99
C ILE A 33 3.68 -3.59 -6.47
N GLN A 34 4.80 -3.62 -7.20
CA GLN A 34 4.84 -3.26 -8.63
C GLN A 34 3.90 -4.12 -9.49
N ARG A 35 3.66 -5.36 -9.10
CA ARG A 35 2.77 -6.29 -9.82
C ARG A 35 1.29 -5.92 -9.72
N THR A 36 0.93 -5.04 -8.80
CA THR A 36 -0.45 -4.80 -8.40
C THR A 36 -1.01 -3.47 -8.92
N PHE A 37 -0.34 -2.85 -9.89
CA PHE A 37 -0.75 -1.53 -10.40
C PHE A 37 -2.21 -1.54 -10.87
N ASP A 38 -2.61 -2.57 -11.62
CA ASP A 38 -3.96 -2.68 -12.14
C ASP A 38 -4.99 -2.83 -11.00
N GLN A 39 -4.75 -3.73 -10.06
CA GLN A 39 -5.65 -3.94 -8.91
C GLN A 39 -5.75 -2.69 -8.03
N ILE A 40 -4.64 -2.00 -7.80
CA ILE A 40 -4.67 -0.75 -7.02
C ILE A 40 -5.46 0.32 -7.75
N SER A 41 -5.21 0.52 -9.05
CA SER A 41 -5.86 1.57 -9.81
C SER A 41 -7.34 1.26 -10.04
N GLN A 42 -7.70 0.03 -10.43
CA GLN A 42 -9.05 -0.36 -10.81
C GLN A 42 -9.89 -0.75 -9.58
N ASP A 43 -9.44 -1.74 -8.81
CA ASP A 43 -10.28 -2.29 -7.76
C ASP A 43 -10.32 -1.40 -6.50
N LEU A 44 -9.22 -0.70 -6.20
CA LEU A 44 -9.09 0.07 -4.98
C LEU A 44 -9.41 1.55 -5.16
N CYS A 45 -8.79 2.20 -6.16
CA CYS A 45 -8.79 3.67 -6.25
C CYS A 45 -9.96 4.25 -7.01
N ILE A 46 -10.52 3.57 -8.02
CA ILE A 46 -11.71 4.07 -8.73
C ILE A 46 -12.88 4.22 -7.76
N ASP A 47 -13.14 3.20 -6.96
CA ASP A 47 -14.24 3.18 -6.00
C ASP A 47 -13.88 3.82 -4.65
N LYS A 48 -12.63 4.27 -4.48
CA LYS A 48 -12.10 4.86 -3.24
C LYS A 48 -12.29 3.97 -2.02
N ASN A 49 -12.11 2.66 -2.18
CA ASN A 49 -12.25 1.69 -1.10
C ASN A 49 -11.15 1.93 -0.04
N PRO A 50 -11.50 2.20 1.23
CA PRO A 50 -10.54 2.68 2.24
C PRO A 50 -9.71 1.56 2.84
N ALA A 51 -8.90 0.90 2.03
CA ALA A 51 -7.89 -0.06 2.48
C ALA A 51 -6.56 0.65 2.75
N THR A 52 -5.75 0.08 3.64
CA THR A 52 -4.40 0.55 3.96
C THR A 52 -3.39 -0.43 3.40
N ILE A 53 -2.43 0.07 2.62
CA ILE A 53 -1.28 -0.71 2.13
C ILE A 53 -0.02 -0.18 2.82
N VAL A 54 0.70 -1.02 3.54
CA VAL A 54 2.00 -0.69 4.13
C VAL A 54 3.10 -1.25 3.25
N ILE A 55 3.88 -0.36 2.64
CA ILE A 55 4.94 -0.70 1.70
C ILE A 55 6.27 -0.72 2.44
N PHE A 56 6.78 -1.92 2.71
CA PHE A 56 8.04 -2.13 3.43
C PHE A 56 9.25 -2.03 2.51
N ALA A 57 10.42 -1.81 3.11
CA ALA A 57 11.69 -1.64 2.43
C ALA A 57 11.66 -0.53 1.38
N GLY A 58 10.85 0.49 1.60
CA GLY A 58 10.76 1.67 0.74
C GLY A 58 11.97 2.58 0.86
N SER A 59 13.18 2.06 0.60
CA SER A 59 14.44 2.76 0.85
C SER A 59 15.52 2.25 -0.10
N VAL A 60 16.54 3.07 -0.32
CA VAL A 60 17.80 2.64 -0.96
C VAL A 60 18.73 1.93 0.03
N TYR A 61 18.44 2.03 1.31
CA TYR A 61 19.20 1.36 2.36
C TYR A 61 18.92 -0.15 2.37
N GLY A 62 19.97 -0.95 2.30
CA GLY A 62 19.80 -2.41 2.27
C GLY A 62 19.48 -3.01 0.90
N MET A 63 19.55 -2.23 -0.18
CA MET A 63 19.45 -2.75 -1.54
C MET A 63 20.67 -3.61 -1.88
N ASN A 64 20.51 -4.91 -1.76
CA ASN A 64 21.60 -5.87 -2.00
C ASN A 64 21.48 -6.58 -3.36
N ASP A 65 20.44 -6.30 -4.13
CA ASP A 65 20.14 -7.02 -5.36
C ASP A 65 19.58 -6.07 -6.42
N VAL A 66 20.01 -6.27 -7.65
CA VAL A 66 19.54 -5.53 -8.83
C VAL A 66 18.07 -5.83 -9.18
N THR A 67 17.54 -6.92 -8.66
CA THR A 67 16.15 -7.36 -8.91
C THR A 67 15.15 -6.84 -7.88
N HIS A 68 15.62 -6.29 -6.74
CA HIS A 68 14.79 -5.83 -5.62
C HIS A 68 15.09 -4.36 -5.31
N LEU A 69 14.89 -3.51 -6.32
CA LEU A 69 15.09 -2.06 -6.19
C LEU A 69 13.85 -1.44 -5.55
N CYS A 70 14.01 -0.98 -4.32
CA CYS A 70 12.91 -0.55 -3.46
C CYS A 70 12.58 0.94 -3.55
N PHE A 71 12.47 1.49 -4.76
CA PHE A 71 12.10 2.90 -5.00
C PHE A 71 11.13 3.12 -6.17
N PHE A 72 10.81 2.08 -6.97
CA PHE A 72 9.86 2.20 -8.06
C PHE A 72 8.40 2.33 -7.58
N ASP A 73 8.14 2.02 -6.31
CA ASP A 73 6.85 2.28 -5.66
C ASP A 73 6.47 3.77 -5.71
N ILE A 74 7.47 4.67 -5.64
CA ILE A 74 7.22 6.13 -5.65
C ILE A 74 6.51 6.57 -6.93
N PRO A 75 7.10 6.41 -8.14
CA PRO A 75 6.42 6.82 -9.36
C PRO A 75 5.18 5.98 -9.67
N LEU A 76 5.13 4.74 -9.21
CA LEU A 76 4.00 3.86 -9.44
C LEU A 76 2.76 4.34 -8.65
N ILE A 77 2.90 4.51 -7.34
CA ILE A 77 1.79 4.87 -6.44
C ILE A 77 1.37 6.34 -6.61
N SER A 78 2.34 7.24 -6.78
CA SER A 78 2.05 8.68 -6.89
C SER A 78 1.29 9.07 -8.16
N ASN A 79 1.22 8.20 -9.16
CA ASN A 79 0.46 8.43 -10.39
C ASN A 79 -1.00 7.95 -10.32
N ILE A 80 -1.40 7.26 -9.25
CA ILE A 80 -2.74 6.69 -9.16
C ILE A 80 -3.69 7.71 -8.53
N PRO A 81 -4.73 8.17 -9.24
CA PRO A 81 -5.71 9.09 -8.69
C PRO A 81 -6.44 8.49 -7.47
N ASN A 82 -6.86 9.34 -6.54
CA ASN A 82 -7.56 8.99 -5.31
C ASN A 82 -6.71 8.27 -4.25
N MET A 83 -5.49 7.86 -4.54
CA MET A 83 -4.58 7.27 -3.57
C MET A 83 -3.97 8.34 -2.67
N VAL A 84 -4.07 8.18 -1.36
CA VAL A 84 -3.29 8.96 -0.40
C VAL A 84 -1.97 8.22 -0.16
N TYR A 85 -0.85 8.88 -0.49
CA TYR A 85 0.49 8.28 -0.37
C TYR A 85 1.30 9.01 0.70
N LEU A 86 1.69 8.30 1.74
CA LEU A 86 2.35 8.83 2.94
C LEU A 86 3.72 8.20 3.13
N ALA A 87 4.67 8.98 3.68
CA ALA A 87 6.01 8.53 3.99
C ALA A 87 6.44 9.12 5.35
N PRO A 88 6.25 8.39 6.45
CA PRO A 88 6.64 8.84 7.78
C PRO A 88 8.16 8.93 7.91
N THR A 89 8.65 9.89 8.68
CA THR A 89 10.07 10.09 8.95
C THR A 89 10.51 9.49 10.29
N CYS A 90 9.58 9.15 11.14
CA CYS A 90 9.84 8.53 12.45
C CYS A 90 8.71 7.57 12.84
N LYS A 91 8.94 6.80 13.90
CA LYS A 91 8.00 5.81 14.42
C LYS A 91 6.66 6.44 14.84
N GLU A 92 6.71 7.59 15.47
CA GLU A 92 5.53 8.30 15.99
C GLU A 92 4.62 8.74 14.84
N GLU A 93 5.19 9.26 13.76
CA GLU A 93 4.46 9.60 12.54
C GLU A 93 3.86 8.35 11.88
N TYR A 94 4.62 7.27 11.81
CA TYR A 94 4.11 6.00 11.24
C TYR A 94 2.88 5.52 11.99
N ILE A 95 2.93 5.50 13.33
CA ILE A 95 1.79 5.07 14.14
C ILE A 95 0.59 5.99 13.91
N ALA A 96 0.80 7.31 13.92
CA ALA A 96 -0.28 8.27 13.70
C ALA A 96 -0.91 8.13 12.31
N MET A 97 -0.09 7.98 11.27
CA MET A 97 -0.56 7.77 9.90
C MET A 97 -1.33 6.45 9.74
N LEU A 98 -0.84 5.38 10.36
CA LEU A 98 -1.50 4.07 10.34
C LEU A 98 -2.86 4.13 11.05
N GLU A 99 -2.92 4.71 12.25
CA GLU A 99 -4.16 4.88 12.99
C GLU A 99 -5.17 5.75 12.22
N TRP A 100 -4.70 6.85 11.62
CA TRP A 100 -5.54 7.70 10.80
C TRP A 100 -6.08 6.93 9.60
N SER A 101 -5.24 6.20 8.88
CA SER A 101 -5.64 5.44 7.69
C SER A 101 -6.70 4.37 7.99
N ILE A 102 -6.63 3.75 9.18
CA ILE A 102 -7.61 2.75 9.61
C ILE A 102 -8.95 3.40 10.00
N ARG A 103 -8.92 4.60 10.59
CA ARG A 103 -10.14 5.28 11.08
C ARG A 103 -10.95 5.97 9.99
N GLN A 104 -10.28 6.51 8.97
CA GLN A 104 -10.96 7.22 7.88
C GLN A 104 -11.70 6.25 6.94
N ASN A 105 -12.65 6.78 6.14
CA ASN A 105 -13.49 6.01 5.22
C ASN A 105 -13.55 6.60 3.80
N GLU A 106 -12.64 7.51 3.47
CA GLU A 106 -12.75 8.32 2.26
C GLU A 106 -11.81 7.90 1.15
N HIS A 107 -10.64 7.35 1.51
CA HIS A 107 -9.57 7.10 0.54
C HIS A 107 -8.82 5.80 0.81
N PRO A 108 -8.36 5.10 -0.23
CA PRO A 108 -7.27 4.14 -0.08
C PRO A 108 -5.98 4.86 0.30
N VAL A 109 -5.19 4.24 1.17
CA VAL A 109 -3.97 4.83 1.73
C VAL A 109 -2.79 3.88 1.52
N ALA A 110 -1.69 4.39 1.01
CA ALA A 110 -0.42 3.69 0.99
C ALA A 110 0.58 4.39 1.93
N ILE A 111 1.25 3.65 2.80
CA ILE A 111 2.25 4.15 3.74
C ILE A 111 3.59 3.48 3.41
N ARG A 112 4.55 4.28 2.98
CA ARG A 112 5.90 3.82 2.60
C ARG A 112 6.82 3.90 3.81
N VAL A 113 7.40 2.76 4.19
CA VAL A 113 8.35 2.68 5.31
C VAL A 113 9.68 2.04 4.86
N PRO A 114 10.82 2.44 5.46
CA PRO A 114 12.12 1.86 5.19
C PRO A 114 12.20 0.37 5.47
#